data_072974182df1e261d9431d7cf107e6c2
#
_entry.id   072974182df1e261d9431d7cf107e6c2
#
_cell.length_a   1.000
_cell.length_b   1.000
_cell.length_c   1.000
_cell.angle_alpha   90.00
_cell.angle_beta   90.00
_cell.angle_gamma   90.00
#
_symmetry.space_group_name_H-M   'P 1'
#
loop_
_entity.id
_entity.type
_entity.pdbx_description
1 polymer ?
#
loop_
_entity_poly.entity_id
_entity_poly.type
_entity_poly.pdbx_seq_one_letter_code
_entity_poly.pdbx_strand_id
1 'polypeptide(L)' 'MFKVKHTYRVRGDYDVIETTEVIIEREEPHARISETFAGDLVGRDDLVELVLNKFINREKERI' A
#
# COMPACT_ATOMS: atom_id res chain seq x y z
N MET A 1 -0.37 21.32 0.27
CA MET A 1 -0.69 20.25 -0.71
C MET A 1 0.15 19.02 -0.40
N PHE A 2 -0.48 17.87 -0.26
CA PHE A 2 0.26 16.65 0.02
C PHE A 2 0.29 15.75 -1.21
N LYS A 3 1.34 14.95 -1.30
CA LYS A 3 1.50 13.95 -2.34
C LYS A 3 1.28 12.57 -1.74
N VAL A 4 0.53 11.75 -2.43
CA VAL A 4 0.33 10.35 -2.06
C VAL A 4 0.97 9.51 -3.15
N LYS A 5 1.81 8.57 -2.75
CA LYS A 5 2.40 7.62 -3.69
C LYS A 5 2.21 6.21 -3.18
N HIS A 6 2.18 5.26 -4.08
CA HIS A 6 2.15 3.86 -3.69
C HIS A 6 3.33 3.12 -4.29
N THR A 7 3.75 2.07 -3.60
CA THR A 7 4.79 1.17 -4.09
C THR A 7 4.37 -0.25 -3.84
N TYR A 8 4.83 -1.14 -4.71
CA TYR A 8 4.71 -2.57 -4.46
C TYR A 8 6.04 -3.08 -3.94
N ARG A 9 5.99 -3.90 -2.90
CA ARG A 9 7.14 -4.67 -2.45
C ARG A 9 6.79 -6.14 -2.58
N VAL A 10 7.60 -6.87 -3.31
CA VAL A 10 7.35 -8.29 -3.51
C VAL A 10 8.40 -9.11 -2.78
N ARG A 11 7.98 -10.25 -2.25
CA ARG A 11 8.86 -11.18 -1.56
C ARG A 11 8.59 -12.58 -2.09
N GLY A 12 9.66 -13.27 -2.44
CA GLY A 12 9.57 -14.64 -2.93
C GLY A 12 10.93 -15.29 -3.00
N ASP A 13 10.93 -16.59 -3.19
CA ASP A 13 12.15 -17.40 -3.35
C ASP A 13 12.11 -18.10 -4.70
N TYR A 14 13.30 -18.24 -5.32
CA TYR A 14 13.46 -18.99 -6.57
C TYR A 14 12.50 -18.56 -7.68
N ASP A 15 12.40 -17.24 -7.88
CA ASP A 15 11.54 -16.64 -8.91
C ASP A 15 10.03 -16.86 -8.68
N VAL A 16 9.65 -17.34 -7.51
CA VAL A 16 8.25 -17.45 -7.12
C VAL A 16 7.90 -16.30 -6.18
N ILE A 17 6.89 -15.50 -6.57
CA ILE A 17 6.43 -14.40 -5.73
C ILE A 17 5.43 -14.97 -4.71
N GLU A 18 5.79 -14.91 -3.42
CA GLU A 18 4.96 -15.42 -2.34
C GLU A 18 3.97 -14.40 -1.82
N THR A 19 4.39 -13.14 -1.72
CA THR A 19 3.54 -12.07 -1.19
C THR A 19 3.79 -10.77 -1.95
N THR A 20 2.77 -9.92 -1.94
CA THR A 20 2.87 -8.56 -2.46
C THR A 20 2.42 -7.61 -1.37
N GLU A 21 3.25 -6.64 -1.04
CA GLU A 21 2.92 -5.59 -0.08
C GLU A 21 2.60 -4.31 -0.83
N VAL A 22 1.46 -3.70 -0.52
CA VAL A 22 1.08 -2.39 -1.05
C VAL A 22 1.37 -1.36 0.02
N ILE A 23 2.20 -0.38 -0.31
CA ILE A 23 2.63 0.66 0.61
C ILE A 23 2.10 1.99 0.10
N ILE A 24 1.33 2.69 0.94
CA ILE A 24 0.83 4.04 0.64
C ILE A 24 1.55 5.00 1.56
N GLU A 25 2.08 6.07 0.99
CA GLU A 25 2.89 7.02 1.74
C GLU A 25 2.50 8.45 1.37
N ARG A 26 2.36 9.31 2.39
CA ARG A 26 2.13 10.73 2.23
C ARG A 26 3.34 11.48 2.79
N GLU A 27 3.78 12.51 2.10
CA GLU A 27 5.01 13.23 2.49
C GLU A 27 4.81 14.33 3.54
N GLU A 28 3.71 15.08 3.48
CA GLU A 28 3.50 16.21 4.40
C GLU A 28 2.06 16.30 4.90
N PRO A 29 1.81 16.08 6.19
CA PRO A 29 2.73 15.46 7.14
C PRO A 29 2.99 14.00 6.80
N HIS A 30 4.14 13.49 7.17
CA HIS A 30 4.51 12.13 6.82
C HIS A 30 3.58 11.11 7.47
N ALA A 31 3.04 10.22 6.67
CA ALA A 31 2.23 9.11 7.13
C ALA A 31 2.40 7.94 6.18
N ARG A 32 2.26 6.74 6.71
CA ARG A 32 2.47 5.53 5.91
C ARG A 32 1.56 4.42 6.39
N ILE A 33 1.06 3.65 5.44
CA ILE A 33 0.31 2.43 5.71
C ILE A 33 0.78 1.35 4.74
N SER A 34 0.78 0.11 5.17
CA SER A 34 1.07 -1.01 4.28
C SER A 34 0.15 -2.18 4.58
N GLU A 35 -0.15 -2.95 3.54
CA GLU A 35 -0.92 -4.18 3.62
C GLU A 35 -0.24 -5.25 2.79
N THR A 36 -0.17 -6.46 3.32
CA THR A 36 0.46 -7.60 2.63
C THR A 36 -0.59 -8.58 2.17
N PHE A 37 -0.47 -9.02 0.93
CA PHE A 37 -1.40 -9.96 0.30
C PHE A 37 -0.63 -11.16 -0.21
N ALA A 38 -1.23 -12.32 -0.18
CA ALA A 38 -0.62 -13.54 -0.70
C ALA A 38 -0.61 -13.53 -2.23
N GLY A 39 0.50 -13.98 -2.82
CA GLY A 39 0.64 -14.15 -4.26
C GLY A 39 1.19 -12.94 -4.98
N ASP A 40 1.27 -13.05 -6.30
CA ASP A 40 1.75 -11.97 -7.17
C ASP A 40 0.59 -11.07 -7.57
N LEU A 41 0.50 -9.92 -6.89
CA LEU A 41 -0.59 -8.96 -7.11
C LEU A 41 -0.05 -7.60 -7.58
N VAL A 42 1.16 -7.56 -8.11
CA VAL A 42 1.73 -6.34 -8.66
C VAL A 42 0.87 -5.86 -9.83
N GLY A 43 0.52 -4.58 -9.82
CA GLY A 43 -0.33 -3.99 -10.84
C GLY A 43 -1.82 -4.07 -10.54
N ARG A 44 -2.22 -4.66 -9.43
CA ARG A 44 -3.63 -4.75 -9.03
C ARG A 44 -4.08 -3.43 -8.41
N ASP A 45 -4.60 -2.55 -9.25
CA ASP A 45 -5.04 -1.22 -8.80
C ASP A 45 -6.20 -1.27 -7.81
N ASP A 46 -7.01 -2.32 -7.86
CA ASP A 46 -8.10 -2.52 -6.90
C ASP A 46 -7.57 -2.65 -5.47
N LEU A 47 -6.42 -3.30 -5.30
CA LEU A 47 -5.80 -3.44 -3.98
C LEU A 47 -5.19 -2.12 -3.52
N VAL A 48 -4.60 -1.35 -4.43
CA VAL A 48 -4.07 -0.03 -4.11
C VAL A 48 -5.21 0.87 -3.63
N GLU A 49 -6.34 0.85 -4.32
CA GLU A 49 -7.51 1.63 -3.93
C GLU A 49 -8.05 1.20 -2.57
N LEU A 50 -8.09 -0.10 -2.29
CA LEU A 50 -8.51 -0.62 -1.00
C LEU A 50 -7.63 -0.08 0.13
N VAL A 51 -6.30 -0.16 -0.03
CA VAL A 51 -5.35 0.30 0.98
C VAL A 51 -5.42 1.82 1.13
N LEU A 52 -5.58 2.54 0.01
CA LEU A 52 -5.72 3.99 0.04
C LEU A 52 -6.97 4.41 0.82
N ASN A 53 -8.08 3.72 0.63
CA ASN A 53 -9.31 4.00 1.36
C ASN A 53 -9.15 3.77 2.86
N LYS A 54 -8.44 2.71 3.24
CA LYS A 54 -8.11 2.46 4.65
C LYS A 54 -7.26 3.58 5.23
N PHE A 55 -6.30 4.06 4.46
CA PHE A 55 -5.43 5.15 4.86
C PHE A 55 -6.24 6.43 5.09
N ILE A 56 -7.11 6.80 4.15
CA ILE A 56 -7.94 7.99 4.25
C ILE A 56 -8.86 7.90 5.47
N ASN A 57 -9.50 6.76 5.69
CA ASN A 57 -10.40 6.57 6.82
C ASN A 57 -9.65 6.67 8.16
N ARG A 58 -8.45 6.12 8.24
CA ARG A 58 -7.61 6.22 9.43
C ARG A 58 -7.26 7.67 9.73
N GLU A 59 -6.92 8.45 8.70
CA GLU A 59 -6.58 9.86 8.88
C GLU A 59 -7.78 10.68 9.34
N LYS A 60 -8.98 10.34 8.86
CA LYS A 60 -10.20 11.02 9.30
C LYS A 60 -10.50 10.76 10.77
N GLU A 61 -10.18 9.58 11.27
CA GLU A 61 -10.44 9.22 12.67
C GLU A 61 -9.52 9.92 13.65
N ARG A 62 -8.45 10.51 13.16
CA ARG A 62 -7.49 11.23 14.00
C ARG A 62 -7.87 12.65 14.29
N ILE A 63 -8.91 13.13 13.70
CA ILE A 63 -9.35 14.52 13.88
C ILE A 63 -10.18 14.70 15.13
#